data_75887d9cab8444399165ebd52f89d953
#
_entry.id   75887d9cab8444399165ebd52f89d953
#
_cell.length_a   1.000
_cell.length_b   1.000
_cell.length_c   1.000
_cell.angle_alpha   90.00
_cell.angle_beta   90.00
_cell.angle_gamma   90.00
#
_symmetry.space_group_name_H-M   'P 1'
#
loop_
_entity.id
_entity.type
_entity.pdbx_description
1 polymer ?
#
loop_
_entity_poly.entity_id
_entity_poly.type
_entity_poly.pdbx_seq_one_letter_code
_entity_poly.pdbx_strand_id
1 'polypeptide(L)'
;NALPDDSLVGLIPVALRERGGHSAANAIAGIRVELGTHIGEPLERLAAVKESIKTVRADRASLPEDAVTPYVLLRAAPLFASQLPAVGRFVPTVFNLKISNTQGSDTPRYFDGARLDAIYPISQLLQYAALSIDCVSYAGTLNIGFTGARDTLPHLQRLAVYLGRALVELEDIVQSTEDAA
;
A
#
# COMPACT_ATOMS: atom_id res chain seq x y z
N ASN A 1 25.04 0.98 0.96
CA ASN A 1 24.18 2.10 0.51
C ASN A 1 23.64 2.79 1.75
N ALA A 2 23.71 4.12 1.80
CA ALA A 2 23.08 4.88 2.88
C ALA A 2 21.53 4.77 2.75
N LEU A 3 20.86 4.78 3.91
CA LEU A 3 19.41 4.92 3.95
C LEU A 3 19.03 6.35 3.52
N PRO A 4 17.78 6.56 3.01
CA PRO A 4 17.31 7.93 2.78
C PRO A 4 17.23 8.72 4.09
N ASP A 5 17.40 10.04 4.01
CA ASP A 5 17.30 10.91 5.18
C ASP A 5 15.86 11.00 5.72
N ASP A 6 14.88 10.92 4.81
CA ASP A 6 13.45 10.98 5.11
C ASP A 6 12.72 9.69 4.79
N SER A 7 11.58 9.46 5.46
CA SER A 7 10.69 8.34 5.16
C SER A 7 10.02 8.50 3.79
N LEU A 8 10.03 7.43 2.99
CA LEU A 8 9.12 7.35 1.85
C LEU A 8 7.67 7.25 2.35
N VAL A 9 6.77 7.86 1.57
CA VAL A 9 5.33 7.86 1.85
C VAL A 9 4.61 6.95 0.87
N GLY A 10 3.91 5.96 1.40
CA GLY A 10 3.00 5.09 0.65
C GLY A 10 1.58 5.67 0.59
N LEU A 11 0.94 5.58 -0.57
CA LEU A 11 -0.49 5.77 -0.74
C LEU A 11 -1.18 4.41 -0.66
N ILE A 12 -2.01 4.20 0.36
CA ILE A 12 -2.74 2.94 0.57
C ILE A 12 -4.22 3.19 0.31
N PRO A 13 -4.82 2.58 -0.73
CA PRO A 13 -6.26 2.63 -0.95
C PRO A 13 -6.99 1.88 0.17
N VAL A 14 -7.99 2.49 0.76
CA VAL A 14 -8.87 1.87 1.77
C VAL A 14 -10.33 2.03 1.36
N ALA A 15 -11.12 0.97 1.49
CA ALA A 15 -12.54 1.04 1.25
C ALA A 15 -13.24 1.90 2.32
N LEU A 16 -14.07 2.83 1.89
CA LEU A 16 -14.97 3.57 2.75
C LEU A 16 -16.23 2.73 2.94
N ARG A 17 -16.28 1.89 3.97
CA ARG A 17 -17.53 1.22 4.35
C ARG A 17 -18.36 2.14 5.21
N GLU A 18 -19.54 2.53 4.72
CA GLU A 18 -20.59 3.08 5.56
C GLU A 18 -21.19 1.94 6.41
N ARG A 19 -21.21 2.12 7.73
CA ARG A 19 -21.94 1.22 8.62
C ARG A 19 -23.43 1.46 8.44
N GLY A 20 -24.11 0.59 7.69
CA GLY A 20 -25.58 0.53 7.65
C GLY A 20 -26.28 1.19 6.47
N GLY A 21 -25.58 1.70 5.49
CA GLY A 21 -26.19 2.32 4.29
C GLY A 21 -26.16 1.41 3.06
N HIS A 22 -27.28 1.37 2.34
CA HIS A 22 -27.33 0.87 0.98
C HIS A 22 -26.48 1.80 0.12
N SER A 23 -25.31 1.31 -0.30
CA SER A 23 -24.62 1.88 -1.38
C SER A 23 -23.53 2.89 -1.25
N ALA A 24 -22.81 3.21 -1.70
CA ALA A 24 -21.96 3.73 -2.76
C ALA A 24 -20.91 2.68 -3.02
N ALA A 25 -21.23 1.85 -3.93
CA ALA A 25 -20.26 0.96 -4.55
C ALA A 25 -18.98 1.74 -4.79
N ASN A 26 -17.85 1.28 -4.24
CA ASN A 26 -16.51 1.74 -4.55
C ASN A 26 -16.08 3.15 -4.07
N ALA A 27 -16.58 3.67 -2.97
CA ALA A 27 -15.90 4.78 -2.33
C ALA A 27 -14.56 4.31 -1.76
N ILE A 28 -13.47 4.64 -2.43
CA ILE A 28 -12.10 4.33 -2.04
C ILE A 28 -11.42 5.63 -1.63
N ALA A 29 -10.88 5.67 -0.42
CA ALA A 29 -10.00 6.75 0.03
C ALA A 29 -8.55 6.28 -0.03
N GLY A 30 -7.64 7.18 -0.35
CA GLY A 30 -6.21 6.97 -0.18
C GLY A 30 -5.77 7.47 1.18
N ILE A 31 -5.14 6.64 1.99
CA ILE A 31 -4.42 7.07 3.18
C ILE A 31 -2.93 7.16 2.88
N ARG A 32 -2.27 8.17 3.47
CA ARG A 32 -0.82 8.33 3.39
C ARG A 32 -0.20 7.71 4.62
N VAL A 33 0.80 6.85 4.41
CA VAL A 33 1.49 6.12 5.46
C VAL A 33 2.98 6.31 5.27
N GLU A 34 3.66 6.70 6.33
CA GLU A 34 5.12 6.72 6.36
C GLU A 34 5.64 5.29 6.46
N LEU A 35 6.61 4.95 5.61
CA LEU A 35 7.13 3.58 5.47
C LEU A 35 8.39 3.34 6.32
N GLY A 36 8.86 4.35 7.05
CA GLY A 36 10.03 4.25 7.93
C GLY A 36 11.32 3.87 7.21
N THR A 37 11.46 4.20 5.92
CA THR A 37 12.60 3.77 5.09
C THR A 37 13.94 4.34 5.51
N HIS A 38 13.96 5.36 6.37
CA HIS A 38 15.14 5.93 7.01
C HIS A 38 15.58 5.15 8.26
N ILE A 39 14.74 4.23 8.77
CA ILE A 39 15.02 3.43 9.97
C ILE A 39 15.77 2.16 9.56
N GLY A 40 16.95 1.94 10.13
CA GLY A 40 17.78 0.77 9.83
C GLY A 40 17.23 -0.53 10.40
N GLU A 41 16.83 -0.48 11.69
CA GLU A 41 16.38 -1.67 12.42
C GLU A 41 15.00 -2.17 11.95
N PRO A 42 14.88 -3.45 11.53
CA PRO A 42 13.64 -3.98 10.93
C PRO A 42 12.42 -3.91 11.85
N LEU A 43 12.56 -4.24 13.14
CA LEU A 43 11.45 -4.21 14.09
C LEU A 43 11.00 -2.78 14.41
N GLU A 44 11.94 -1.84 14.55
CA GLU A 44 11.63 -0.43 14.76
C GLU A 44 10.89 0.14 13.54
N ARG A 45 11.35 -0.20 12.33
CA ARG A 45 10.69 0.18 11.08
C ARG A 45 9.26 -0.36 11.02
N LEU A 46 9.06 -1.65 11.36
CA LEU A 46 7.74 -2.27 11.40
C LEU A 46 6.83 -1.58 12.43
N ALA A 47 7.36 -1.23 13.61
CA ALA A 47 6.62 -0.50 14.63
C ALA A 47 6.21 0.90 14.16
N ALA A 48 7.12 1.63 13.51
CA ALA A 48 6.85 2.94 12.95
C ALA A 48 5.75 2.90 11.87
N VAL A 49 5.79 1.93 10.97
CA VAL A 49 4.73 1.74 9.95
C VAL A 49 3.37 1.42 10.60
N LYS A 50 3.34 0.53 11.59
CA LYS A 50 2.12 0.20 12.34
C LYS A 50 1.53 1.42 13.02
N GLU A 51 2.35 2.25 13.66
CA GLU A 51 1.90 3.46 14.35
C GLU A 51 1.40 4.51 13.34
N SER A 52 2.08 4.70 12.21
CA SER A 52 1.61 5.58 11.13
C SER A 52 0.23 5.17 10.63
N ILE A 53 -0.01 3.88 10.40
CA ILE A 53 -1.33 3.36 9.99
C ILE A 53 -2.39 3.60 11.07
N LYS A 54 -2.05 3.34 12.33
CA LYS A 54 -2.95 3.50 13.47
C LYS A 54 -3.37 4.96 13.65
N THR A 55 -2.44 5.90 13.58
CA THR A 55 -2.70 7.33 13.66
C THR A 55 -3.68 7.79 12.58
N VAL A 56 -3.44 7.43 11.32
CA VAL A 56 -4.32 7.81 10.21
C VAL A 56 -5.73 7.20 10.35
N ARG A 57 -5.82 5.98 10.89
CA ARG A 57 -7.13 5.35 11.16
C ARG A 57 -7.86 6.01 12.32
N ALA A 58 -7.15 6.40 13.38
CA ALA A 58 -7.70 7.09 14.53
C ALA A 58 -8.23 8.48 14.17
N ASP A 59 -7.46 9.26 13.41
CA ASP A 59 -7.86 10.57 12.90
C ASP A 59 -9.19 10.48 12.15
N ARG A 60 -9.32 9.45 11.28
CA ARG A 60 -10.55 9.23 10.53
C ARG A 60 -11.72 8.81 11.44
N ALA A 61 -11.47 7.94 12.41
CA ALA A 61 -12.51 7.44 13.31
C ALA A 61 -13.06 8.52 14.25
N SER A 62 -12.30 9.60 14.48
CA SER A 62 -12.73 10.74 15.30
C SER A 62 -13.65 11.72 14.58
N LEU A 63 -13.82 11.57 13.25
CA LEU A 63 -14.67 12.47 12.46
C LEU A 63 -16.15 12.09 12.59
N PRO A 64 -17.07 13.06 12.68
CA PRO A 64 -18.51 12.86 12.49
C PRO A 64 -18.81 12.25 11.11
N GLU A 65 -19.86 11.45 11.00
CA GLU A 65 -20.19 10.74 9.74
C GLU A 65 -20.38 11.70 8.56
N ASP A 66 -21.01 12.84 8.79
CA ASP A 66 -21.26 13.89 7.79
C ASP A 66 -19.95 14.61 7.36
N ALA A 67 -18.94 14.63 8.19
CA ALA A 67 -17.64 15.23 7.90
C ALA A 67 -16.67 14.27 7.16
N VAL A 68 -16.92 12.98 7.15
CA VAL A 68 -16.00 11.99 6.52
C VAL A 68 -15.83 12.23 5.03
N THR A 69 -16.94 12.39 4.30
CA THR A 69 -16.88 12.59 2.83
C THR A 69 -16.17 13.88 2.44
N PRO A 70 -16.52 15.08 2.96
CA PRO A 70 -15.81 16.30 2.62
C PRO A 70 -14.34 16.27 3.07
N TYR A 71 -14.02 15.66 4.20
CA TYR A 71 -12.63 15.46 4.65
C TYR A 71 -11.82 14.61 3.66
N VAL A 72 -12.37 13.48 3.22
CA VAL A 72 -11.72 12.60 2.24
C VAL A 72 -11.51 13.33 0.91
N LEU A 73 -12.49 14.05 0.41
CA LEU A 73 -12.38 14.83 -0.83
C LEU A 73 -11.30 15.92 -0.72
N LEU A 74 -11.27 16.64 0.40
CA LEU A 74 -10.25 17.67 0.64
C LEU A 74 -8.84 17.06 0.68
N ARG A 75 -8.66 15.93 1.36
CA ARG A 75 -7.38 15.22 1.44
C ARG A 75 -6.95 14.60 0.10
N ALA A 76 -7.91 14.22 -0.73
CA ALA A 76 -7.67 13.67 -2.06
C ALA A 76 -7.46 14.74 -3.15
N ALA A 77 -7.85 15.99 -2.89
CA ALA A 77 -7.75 17.07 -3.87
C ALA A 77 -6.35 17.27 -4.47
N PRO A 78 -5.24 17.25 -3.71
CA PRO A 78 -3.89 17.34 -4.28
C PRO A 78 -3.57 16.15 -5.20
N LEU A 79 -4.04 14.95 -4.87
CA LEU A 79 -3.87 13.77 -5.71
C LEU A 79 -4.60 13.94 -7.05
N PHE A 80 -5.85 14.38 -7.03
CA PHE A 80 -6.61 14.63 -8.27
C PHE A 80 -5.99 15.77 -9.08
N ALA A 81 -5.57 16.85 -8.43
CA ALA A 81 -4.88 17.95 -9.09
C ALA A 81 -3.58 17.50 -9.76
N SER A 82 -2.83 16.60 -9.15
CA SER A 82 -1.60 16.03 -9.73
C SER A 82 -1.85 15.21 -11.00
N GLN A 83 -3.07 14.68 -11.20
CA GLN A 83 -3.40 13.91 -12.40
C GLN A 83 -3.80 14.80 -13.61
N LEU A 84 -3.91 16.11 -13.41
CA LEU A 84 -4.24 17.04 -14.50
C LEU A 84 -2.95 17.43 -15.25
N PRO A 85 -2.88 17.22 -16.59
CA PRO A 85 -1.65 17.44 -17.37
C PRO A 85 -1.08 18.86 -17.27
N ALA A 86 -1.94 19.88 -17.16
CA ALA A 86 -1.52 21.27 -17.10
C ALA A 86 -1.05 21.71 -15.70
N VAL A 87 -1.59 21.09 -14.66
CA VAL A 87 -1.42 21.51 -13.26
C VAL A 87 -0.51 20.58 -12.49
N GLY A 88 -0.53 19.29 -12.80
CA GLY A 88 0.13 18.24 -12.04
C GLY A 88 1.62 18.47 -11.79
N ARG A 89 2.34 19.05 -12.76
CA ARG A 89 3.76 19.38 -12.63
C ARG A 89 4.08 20.41 -11.54
N PHE A 90 3.10 21.20 -11.11
CA PHE A 90 3.25 22.22 -10.06
C PHE A 90 2.73 21.77 -8.70
N VAL A 91 2.05 20.62 -8.65
CA VAL A 91 1.54 20.06 -7.40
C VAL A 91 2.65 19.23 -6.75
N PRO A 92 3.01 19.52 -5.48
CA PRO A 92 3.98 18.69 -4.77
C PRO A 92 3.56 17.22 -4.75
N THR A 93 4.52 16.32 -4.88
CA THR A 93 4.30 14.88 -4.78
C THR A 93 3.78 14.55 -3.39
N VAL A 94 2.57 14.03 -3.29
CA VAL A 94 1.93 13.73 -2.01
C VAL A 94 2.25 12.32 -1.49
N PHE A 95 2.85 11.47 -2.33
CA PHE A 95 3.29 10.12 -2.00
C PHE A 95 4.39 9.68 -2.99
N ASN A 96 5.21 8.70 -2.61
CA ASN A 96 6.29 8.18 -3.44
C ASN A 96 5.86 6.92 -4.23
N LEU A 97 5.02 6.07 -3.63
CA LEU A 97 4.56 4.83 -4.24
C LEU A 97 3.15 4.50 -3.76
N LYS A 98 2.44 3.68 -4.55
CA LYS A 98 1.15 3.11 -4.17
C LYS A 98 1.36 1.70 -3.61
N ILE A 99 0.69 1.37 -2.51
CA ILE A 99 0.62 0.00 -1.99
C ILE A 99 -0.85 -0.37 -1.84
N SER A 100 -1.27 -1.42 -2.54
CA SER A 100 -2.65 -1.92 -2.49
C SER A 100 -2.68 -3.34 -1.98
N ASN A 101 -3.66 -3.66 -1.14
CA ASN A 101 -3.92 -5.02 -0.70
C ASN A 101 -5.39 -5.35 -0.94
N THR A 102 -5.62 -6.39 -1.72
CA THR A 102 -6.96 -6.88 -2.06
C THR A 102 -7.13 -8.29 -1.52
N GLN A 103 -8.20 -8.51 -0.79
CA GLN A 103 -8.57 -9.84 -0.35
C GLN A 103 -9.24 -10.59 -1.52
N GLY A 104 -8.66 -11.70 -1.90
CA GLY A 104 -9.21 -12.63 -2.87
C GLY A 104 -10.00 -13.76 -2.19
N SER A 105 -10.18 -14.88 -2.89
CA SER A 105 -10.89 -16.05 -2.36
C SER A 105 -9.98 -16.87 -1.44
N ASP A 106 -10.49 -17.26 -0.28
CA ASP A 106 -9.79 -18.15 0.65
C ASP A 106 -9.78 -19.61 0.17
N THR A 107 -10.65 -19.95 -0.82
CA THR A 107 -10.72 -21.27 -1.43
C THR A 107 -10.32 -21.24 -2.90
N PRO A 108 -9.73 -22.32 -3.42
CA PRO A 108 -9.41 -22.44 -4.84
C PRO A 108 -10.64 -22.21 -5.72
N ARG A 109 -10.46 -21.49 -6.82
CA ARG A 109 -11.47 -21.26 -7.85
C ARG A 109 -11.16 -22.07 -9.10
N TYR A 110 -12.21 -22.37 -9.86
CA TYR A 110 -12.10 -23.13 -11.08
C TYR A 110 -12.79 -22.37 -12.21
N PHE A 111 -12.23 -22.47 -13.40
CA PHE A 111 -12.81 -21.95 -14.62
C PHE A 111 -12.82 -23.08 -15.66
N ASP A 112 -14.00 -23.48 -16.12
CA ASP A 112 -14.21 -24.58 -17.06
C ASP A 112 -13.41 -25.87 -16.70
N GLY A 113 -13.49 -26.25 -15.42
CA GLY A 113 -12.77 -27.41 -14.87
C GLY A 113 -11.28 -27.19 -14.56
N ALA A 114 -10.66 -26.14 -15.06
CA ALA A 114 -9.27 -25.80 -14.76
C ALA A 114 -9.16 -25.05 -13.42
N ARG A 115 -8.25 -25.50 -12.56
CA ARG A 115 -7.97 -24.82 -11.28
C ARG A 115 -7.20 -23.53 -11.54
N LEU A 116 -7.61 -22.47 -10.87
CA LEU A 116 -6.82 -21.24 -10.77
C LEU A 116 -5.74 -21.43 -9.70
N ASP A 117 -4.48 -21.45 -10.07
CA ASP A 117 -3.37 -21.72 -9.16
C ASP A 117 -2.85 -20.45 -8.47
N ALA A 118 -2.81 -19.31 -9.17
CA ALA A 118 -2.33 -18.05 -8.61
C ALA A 118 -2.97 -16.85 -9.32
N ILE A 119 -3.01 -15.71 -8.62
CA ILE A 119 -3.43 -14.42 -9.16
C ILE A 119 -2.28 -13.43 -8.95
N TYR A 120 -1.75 -12.86 -10.03
CA TYR A 120 -0.72 -11.83 -9.95
C TYR A 120 -1.33 -10.47 -10.29
N PRO A 121 -1.43 -9.56 -9.30
CA PRO A 121 -2.05 -8.27 -9.52
C PRO A 121 -1.12 -7.34 -10.32
N ILE A 122 -1.71 -6.59 -11.25
CA ILE A 122 -1.04 -5.54 -12.01
C ILE A 122 -1.89 -4.28 -11.92
N SER A 123 -1.27 -3.14 -11.59
CA SER A 123 -1.95 -1.87 -11.50
C SER A 123 -1.43 -0.86 -12.51
N GLN A 124 -2.31 0.04 -12.92
CA GLN A 124 -1.90 1.23 -13.64
C GLN A 124 -1.13 2.17 -12.68
N LEU A 125 -0.02 2.72 -13.17
CA LEU A 125 0.68 3.77 -12.45
C LEU A 125 -0.10 5.07 -12.50
N LEU A 126 -0.18 5.75 -11.36
CA LEU A 126 -0.65 7.12 -11.31
C LEU A 126 0.38 8.04 -11.95
N GLN A 127 -0.07 9.16 -12.50
CA GLN A 127 0.85 10.16 -13.06
C GLN A 127 1.82 10.65 -11.97
N TYR A 128 3.09 10.75 -12.31
CA TYR A 128 4.21 11.07 -11.40
C TYR A 128 4.50 10.02 -10.33
N ALA A 129 3.88 8.85 -10.36
CA ALA A 129 4.25 7.72 -9.52
C ALA A 129 5.20 6.77 -10.28
N ALA A 130 6.31 6.39 -9.65
CA ALA A 130 7.28 5.49 -10.25
C ALA A 130 7.01 4.02 -9.95
N LEU A 131 6.28 3.72 -8.87
CA LEU A 131 6.09 2.36 -8.35
C LEU A 131 4.69 2.14 -7.81
N SER A 132 4.10 0.99 -8.15
CA SER A 132 2.95 0.39 -7.47
C SER A 132 3.30 -1.01 -7.01
N ILE A 133 2.97 -1.32 -5.75
CA ILE A 133 3.06 -2.65 -5.15
C ILE A 133 1.64 -3.09 -4.86
N ASP A 134 1.21 -4.18 -5.48
CA ASP A 134 -0.15 -4.66 -5.34
C ASP A 134 -0.12 -6.09 -4.80
N CYS A 135 -0.89 -6.33 -3.74
CA CYS A 135 -0.99 -7.63 -3.08
C CYS A 135 -2.39 -8.20 -3.27
N VAL A 136 -2.47 -9.52 -3.48
CA VAL A 136 -3.73 -10.28 -3.50
C VAL A 136 -3.56 -11.55 -2.69
N SER A 137 -4.39 -11.74 -1.67
CA SER A 137 -4.49 -13.03 -0.98
C SER A 137 -5.37 -13.98 -1.78
N TYR A 138 -4.92 -15.21 -2.00
CA TYR A 138 -5.68 -16.23 -2.72
C TYR A 138 -5.32 -17.63 -2.23
N ALA A 139 -6.32 -18.41 -1.79
CA ALA A 139 -6.18 -19.79 -1.36
C ALA A 139 -5.00 -20.03 -0.39
N GLY A 140 -4.86 -19.16 0.61
CA GLY A 140 -3.80 -19.24 1.63
C GLY A 140 -2.44 -18.66 1.22
N THR A 141 -2.32 -18.11 0.01
CA THR A 141 -1.07 -17.52 -0.49
C THR A 141 -1.23 -16.01 -0.71
N LEU A 142 -0.22 -15.22 -0.36
CA LEU A 142 -0.13 -13.81 -0.69
C LEU A 142 0.71 -13.63 -1.96
N ASN A 143 0.06 -13.20 -3.04
CA ASN A 143 0.72 -12.92 -4.31
C ASN A 143 0.99 -11.42 -4.42
N ILE A 144 2.19 -11.05 -4.82
CA ILE A 144 2.63 -9.66 -4.87
C ILE A 144 3.09 -9.32 -6.29
N GLY A 145 2.52 -8.25 -6.85
CA GLY A 145 2.90 -7.68 -8.13
C GLY A 145 3.58 -6.33 -7.99
N PHE A 146 4.61 -6.10 -8.78
CA PHE A 146 5.32 -4.83 -8.88
C PHE A 146 5.10 -4.22 -10.25
N THR A 147 4.57 -3.02 -10.31
CA THR A 147 4.46 -2.23 -11.53
C THR A 147 5.31 -0.99 -11.40
N GLY A 148 6.27 -0.79 -12.29
CA GLY A 148 7.21 0.33 -12.20
C GLY A 148 7.45 1.02 -13.53
N ALA A 149 7.74 2.31 -13.47
CA ALA A 149 8.16 3.10 -14.61
C ALA A 149 9.59 2.70 -15.02
N ARG A 150 9.74 2.15 -16.24
CA ARG A 150 11.00 1.60 -16.72
C ARG A 150 12.15 2.60 -16.66
N ASP A 151 11.90 3.85 -17.03
CA ASP A 151 12.93 4.88 -17.10
C ASP A 151 13.42 5.30 -15.71
N THR A 152 12.55 5.16 -14.67
CA THR A 152 12.87 5.52 -13.29
C THR A 152 13.39 4.33 -12.50
N LEU A 153 12.84 3.13 -12.75
CA LEU A 153 13.15 1.89 -12.04
C LEU A 153 13.60 0.77 -13.00
N PRO A 154 14.76 0.91 -13.66
CA PRO A 154 15.22 -0.04 -14.68
C PRO A 154 15.49 -1.45 -14.13
N HIS A 155 15.65 -1.60 -12.82
CA HIS A 155 15.94 -2.87 -12.14
C HIS A 155 14.82 -3.31 -11.20
N LEU A 156 13.56 -3.05 -11.58
CA LEU A 156 12.36 -3.35 -10.78
C LEU A 156 12.32 -4.79 -10.25
N GLN A 157 12.77 -5.77 -11.04
CA GLN A 157 12.82 -7.18 -10.66
C GLN A 157 13.65 -7.46 -9.39
N ARG A 158 14.57 -6.59 -9.02
CA ARG A 158 15.35 -6.71 -7.78
C ARG A 158 14.48 -6.54 -6.53
N LEU A 159 13.36 -5.82 -6.62
CA LEU A 159 12.45 -5.63 -5.49
C LEU A 159 11.86 -6.97 -5.02
N ALA A 160 11.56 -7.89 -5.93
CA ALA A 160 11.07 -9.22 -5.56
C ALA A 160 12.10 -10.00 -4.73
N VAL A 161 13.38 -9.90 -5.12
CA VAL A 161 14.49 -10.54 -4.38
C VAL A 161 14.67 -9.89 -3.01
N TYR A 162 14.64 -8.55 -2.94
CA TYR A 162 14.79 -7.83 -1.68
C TYR A 162 13.62 -8.06 -0.73
N LEU A 163 12.40 -8.17 -1.26
CA LEU A 163 11.22 -8.51 -0.46
C LEU A 163 11.36 -9.89 0.20
N GLY A 164 11.79 -10.91 -0.57
CA GLY A 164 12.00 -12.24 -0.03
C GLY A 164 13.06 -12.25 1.08
N ARG A 165 14.17 -11.53 0.89
CA ARG A 165 15.24 -11.40 1.90
C ARG A 165 14.75 -10.68 3.16
N ALA A 166 14.02 -9.58 3.00
CA ALA A 166 13.49 -8.82 4.13
C ALA A 166 12.44 -9.62 4.93
N LEU A 167 11.67 -10.49 4.26
CA LEU A 167 10.74 -11.39 4.94
C LEU A 167 11.48 -12.40 5.80
N VAL A 168 12.48 -13.09 5.25
CA VAL A 168 13.32 -14.04 5.99
C VAL A 168 14.00 -13.35 7.18
N GLU A 169 14.57 -12.16 6.99
CA GLU A 169 15.18 -11.37 8.08
C GLU A 169 14.20 -11.10 9.21
N LEU A 170 12.95 -10.71 8.90
CA LEU A 170 11.92 -10.49 9.92
C LEU A 170 11.49 -11.78 10.62
N GLU A 171 11.36 -12.89 9.89
CA GLU A 171 11.02 -14.20 10.44
C GLU A 171 12.11 -14.67 11.43
N ASP A 172 13.39 -14.57 11.06
CA ASP A 172 14.52 -14.94 11.91
C ASP A 172 14.56 -14.13 13.21
N ILE A 173 14.28 -12.82 13.13
CA ILE A 173 14.25 -11.94 14.31
C ILE A 173 13.09 -12.31 15.24
N VAL A 174 11.91 -12.58 14.70
CA VAL A 174 10.73 -12.94 15.50
C VAL A 174 10.96 -14.28 16.21
N GLN A 175 11.48 -15.29 15.49
CA GLN A 175 11.78 -16.60 16.07
C GLN A 175 12.81 -16.50 17.19
N SER A 176 13.91 -15.76 16.98
CA SER A 176 14.93 -15.58 18.01
C SER A 176 14.41 -14.84 19.25
N THR A 177 13.39 -14.00 19.10
CA THR A 177 12.77 -13.29 20.23
C THR A 177 11.83 -14.21 21.00
N GLU A 178 11.12 -15.12 20.32
CA GLU A 178 10.25 -16.13 20.95
C GLU A 178 11.08 -17.19 21.72
N ASP A 179 12.21 -17.61 21.17
CA ASP A 179 13.10 -18.60 21.82
C ASP A 179 13.80 -18.03 23.07
N ALA A 180 13.88 -16.69 23.20
CA ALA A 180 14.52 -16.01 24.32
C ALA A 180 13.53 -15.62 25.46
N ALA A 181 12.22 -15.81 25.28
CA ALA A 181 11.16 -15.44 26.22
C ALA A 181 10.62 -16.64 27.02
#